data_a5fa94400ef2ac015829626943f6549e
#
_entry.id   a5fa94400ef2ac015829626943f6549e
#
_cell.length_a   1.000
_cell.length_b   1.000
_cell.length_c   1.000
_cell.angle_alpha   90.00
_cell.angle_beta   90.00
_cell.angle_gamma   90.00
#
_symmetry.space_group_name_H-M   'P 1'
#
loop_
_entity.id
_entity.type
_entity.pdbx_description
1 polymer ?
#
loop_
_entity_poly.entity_id
_entity_poly.type
_entity_poly.pdbx_seq_one_letter_code
_entity_poly.pdbx_strand_id
1 'polypeptide(L)'
;MVLIECPHCEEEIELDDDAFGEFQCPYCEGEFEWGKPPTSRTKESVYSEPMSGTKLASHTLHGVGGLMLIIGAFAGWIAVGFGDILSAGPFGLEVSIFGFSAKSGWFNFFEEDSFLAFFGIIFMILMIIAIVVQIAHLVFRVVIHMEDSGNLEVGVDMAYSCYTYRWHTSLAALVCSVVGLIVMEIGLLIGFGEFGFPFPSLFAVALIVVLIGQFIMMNVELANE
;
A
#
# COMPACT_ATOMS: atom_id res chain seq x y z
N MET A 1 37.76 -11.27 0.15
CA MET A 1 38.82 -12.19 -0.34
C MET A 1 38.44 -13.59 0.04
N VAL A 2 38.38 -14.50 -0.92
CA VAL A 2 38.06 -15.92 -0.75
C VAL A 2 39.32 -16.74 -0.96
N LEU A 3 39.55 -17.72 -0.08
CA LEU A 3 40.63 -18.72 -0.25
C LEU A 3 40.06 -19.90 -1.00
N ILE A 4 40.73 -20.30 -2.07
CA ILE A 4 40.38 -21.47 -2.89
C ILE A 4 41.57 -22.39 -3.05
N GLU A 5 41.34 -23.68 -3.24
CA GLU A 5 42.39 -24.64 -3.56
C GLU A 5 42.57 -24.79 -5.07
N CYS A 6 43.77 -24.73 -5.55
CA CYS A 6 44.06 -24.91 -6.95
C CYS A 6 43.75 -26.37 -7.37
N PRO A 7 42.97 -26.61 -8.42
CA PRO A 7 42.61 -28.00 -8.86
C PRO A 7 43.81 -28.80 -9.43
N HIS A 8 44.97 -28.16 -9.67
CA HIS A 8 46.14 -28.78 -10.25
C HIS A 8 47.23 -29.09 -9.24
N CYS A 9 47.43 -28.28 -8.22
CA CYS A 9 48.51 -28.44 -7.25
C CYS A 9 48.06 -28.41 -5.77
N GLU A 10 46.77 -28.22 -5.51
CA GLU A 10 46.17 -28.21 -4.18
C GLU A 10 46.67 -27.11 -3.26
N GLU A 11 47.43 -26.13 -3.80
CA GLU A 11 47.89 -24.95 -3.03
C GLU A 11 46.75 -23.91 -2.90
N GLU A 12 46.70 -23.24 -1.74
CA GLU A 12 45.72 -22.19 -1.47
C GLU A 12 46.03 -20.90 -2.26
N ILE A 13 45.03 -20.36 -2.93
CA ILE A 13 45.11 -19.13 -3.72
C ILE A 13 44.06 -18.15 -3.16
N GLU A 14 44.47 -16.92 -2.97
CA GLU A 14 43.60 -15.85 -2.51
C GLU A 14 43.06 -15.08 -3.72
N LEU A 15 41.72 -15.06 -3.87
CA LEU A 15 41.01 -14.29 -4.91
C LEU A 15 40.09 -13.27 -4.28
N ASP A 16 39.69 -12.25 -5.06
CA ASP A 16 38.65 -11.32 -4.65
C ASP A 16 37.31 -12.01 -4.55
N ASP A 17 36.42 -11.54 -3.66
CA ASP A 17 35.09 -12.16 -3.40
C ASP A 17 34.19 -12.19 -4.65
N ASP A 18 34.42 -11.30 -5.60
CA ASP A 18 33.70 -11.14 -6.85
C ASP A 18 34.49 -11.64 -8.08
N ALA A 19 35.64 -12.29 -7.86
CA ALA A 19 36.47 -12.82 -8.94
C ALA A 19 35.77 -13.95 -9.71
N PHE A 20 35.74 -13.85 -11.02
CA PHE A 20 35.23 -14.90 -11.92
C PHE A 20 36.00 -14.93 -13.25
N GLY A 21 36.06 -16.07 -13.87
CA GLY A 21 36.70 -16.26 -15.17
C GLY A 21 37.87 -17.24 -15.14
N GLU A 22 38.74 -17.15 -16.15
CA GLU A 22 39.94 -17.96 -16.27
C GLU A 22 41.08 -17.34 -15.46
N PHE A 23 41.71 -18.13 -14.60
CA PHE A 23 42.81 -17.75 -13.75
C PHE A 23 44.00 -18.67 -13.96
N GLN A 24 45.18 -18.15 -13.80
CA GLN A 24 46.41 -18.94 -13.82
C GLN A 24 46.96 -19.08 -12.40
N CYS A 25 47.23 -20.29 -11.96
CA CYS A 25 47.77 -20.57 -10.66
C CYS A 25 49.22 -20.01 -10.54
N PRO A 26 49.52 -19.18 -9.54
CA PRO A 26 50.89 -18.64 -9.35
C PRO A 26 51.92 -19.70 -8.95
N TYR A 27 51.49 -20.89 -8.51
CA TYR A 27 52.37 -21.94 -8.03
C TYR A 27 52.70 -23.02 -9.08
N CYS A 28 51.74 -23.38 -9.92
CA CYS A 28 51.94 -24.46 -10.91
C CYS A 28 51.70 -24.00 -12.35
N GLU A 29 51.36 -22.72 -12.57
CA GLU A 29 51.04 -22.11 -13.87
C GLU A 29 49.85 -22.80 -14.60
N GLY A 30 49.12 -23.70 -13.93
CA GLY A 30 47.93 -24.33 -14.46
C GLY A 30 46.75 -23.32 -14.58
N GLU A 31 46.05 -23.37 -15.72
CA GLU A 31 44.86 -22.58 -15.96
C GLU A 31 43.65 -23.28 -15.38
N PHE A 32 42.77 -22.53 -14.68
CA PHE A 32 41.52 -23.04 -14.14
C PHE A 32 40.46 -21.96 -14.18
N GLU A 33 39.22 -22.36 -14.23
CA GLU A 33 38.05 -21.47 -14.24
C GLU A 33 37.46 -21.39 -12.82
N TRP A 34 37.27 -20.18 -12.30
CA TRP A 34 36.69 -19.94 -10.99
C TRP A 34 35.54 -18.95 -11.04
N GLY A 35 34.57 -19.18 -10.15
CA GLY A 35 33.41 -18.32 -10.00
C GLY A 35 32.36 -18.52 -11.10
N LYS A 36 31.15 -18.05 -10.84
CA LYS A 36 30.14 -17.89 -11.90
C LYS A 36 30.27 -16.46 -12.39
N PRO A 37 30.25 -16.20 -13.71
CA PRO A 37 30.13 -14.83 -14.18
C PRO A 37 28.96 -14.20 -13.47
N PRO A 38 29.07 -12.95 -13.00
CA PRO A 38 27.93 -12.24 -12.51
C PRO A 38 26.88 -12.40 -13.60
N THR A 39 25.77 -13.04 -13.27
CA THR A 39 24.70 -13.23 -14.24
C THR A 39 24.35 -11.84 -14.74
N SER A 40 25.05 -11.41 -15.81
CA SER A 40 24.50 -10.38 -16.66
C SER A 40 23.16 -10.99 -17.03
N ARG A 41 22.08 -10.47 -16.45
CA ARG A 41 20.74 -10.75 -16.94
C ARG A 41 20.81 -10.41 -18.42
N THR A 42 21.18 -11.41 -19.19
CA THR A 42 21.01 -11.39 -20.64
C THR A 42 19.57 -10.95 -20.77
N LYS A 43 19.32 -9.89 -21.51
CA LYS A 43 17.99 -9.53 -21.98
C LYS A 43 17.55 -10.69 -22.89
N GLU A 44 17.34 -11.86 -22.31
CA GLU A 44 16.49 -12.87 -22.89
C GLU A 44 15.18 -12.15 -23.10
N SER A 45 14.78 -12.07 -24.36
CA SER A 45 13.53 -11.44 -24.78
C SER A 45 12.48 -11.82 -23.78
N VAL A 46 12.01 -10.80 -23.02
CA VAL A 46 10.94 -10.94 -22.04
C VAL A 46 9.71 -11.36 -22.84
N TYR A 47 9.63 -12.67 -23.13
CA TYR A 47 8.34 -13.29 -23.31
C TYR A 47 7.73 -13.17 -21.92
N SER A 48 6.95 -12.12 -21.73
CA SER A 48 6.23 -11.89 -20.48
C SER A 48 5.39 -13.14 -20.24
N GLU A 49 5.85 -13.99 -19.31
CA GLU A 49 4.98 -15.05 -18.82
C GLU A 49 3.66 -14.41 -18.45
N PRO A 50 2.52 -14.97 -18.90
CA PRO A 50 1.23 -14.38 -18.60
C PRO A 50 1.13 -14.27 -17.08
N MET A 51 0.92 -13.04 -16.60
CA MET A 51 0.84 -12.72 -15.18
C MET A 51 -0.10 -13.71 -14.50
N SER A 52 0.37 -14.43 -13.48
CA SER A 52 -0.47 -15.42 -12.80
C SER A 52 -1.77 -14.74 -12.33
N GLY A 53 -2.90 -15.44 -12.39
CA GLY A 53 -4.19 -14.87 -12.02
C GLY A 53 -4.21 -14.27 -10.62
N THR A 54 -3.41 -14.80 -9.69
CA THR A 54 -3.24 -14.27 -8.33
C THR A 54 -2.52 -12.93 -8.30
N LYS A 55 -1.46 -12.76 -9.09
CA LYS A 55 -0.75 -11.46 -9.20
C LYS A 55 -1.64 -10.40 -9.83
N LEU A 56 -2.39 -10.75 -10.88
CA LEU A 56 -3.33 -9.83 -11.52
C LEU A 56 -4.45 -9.43 -10.55
N ALA A 57 -5.05 -10.38 -9.82
CA ALA A 57 -6.09 -10.11 -8.83
C ALA A 57 -5.57 -9.21 -7.71
N SER A 58 -4.35 -9.42 -7.24
CA SER A 58 -3.73 -8.57 -6.24
C SER A 58 -3.54 -7.14 -6.74
N HIS A 59 -2.93 -6.93 -7.91
CA HIS A 59 -2.73 -5.59 -8.47
C HIS A 59 -4.05 -4.86 -8.68
N THR A 60 -5.09 -5.54 -9.19
CA THR A 60 -6.42 -4.94 -9.38
C THR A 60 -7.06 -4.56 -8.05
N LEU A 61 -6.99 -5.41 -7.03
CA LEU A 61 -7.57 -5.14 -5.73
C LEU A 61 -6.92 -3.91 -5.05
N HIS A 62 -5.58 -3.79 -5.13
CA HIS A 62 -4.86 -2.64 -4.59
C HIS A 62 -5.18 -1.35 -5.35
N GLY A 63 -5.29 -1.42 -6.69
CA GLY A 63 -5.71 -0.29 -7.52
C GLY A 63 -7.13 0.16 -7.22
N VAL A 64 -8.06 -0.77 -7.09
CA VAL A 64 -9.47 -0.49 -6.73
C VAL A 64 -9.56 0.13 -5.34
N GLY A 65 -8.83 -0.40 -4.34
CA GLY A 65 -8.81 0.17 -2.99
C GLY A 65 -8.30 1.62 -2.97
N GLY A 66 -7.24 1.91 -3.73
CA GLY A 66 -6.74 3.28 -3.87
C GLY A 66 -7.73 4.22 -4.53
N LEU A 67 -8.36 3.78 -5.62
CA LEU A 67 -9.38 4.58 -6.31
C LEU A 67 -10.60 4.84 -5.42
N MET A 68 -11.07 3.82 -4.71
CA MET A 68 -12.20 3.95 -3.78
C MET A 68 -11.88 4.91 -2.63
N LEU A 69 -10.65 4.91 -2.08
CA LEU A 69 -10.27 5.88 -1.06
C LEU A 69 -10.27 7.33 -1.57
N ILE A 70 -9.79 7.56 -2.79
CA ILE A 70 -9.81 8.89 -3.41
C ILE A 70 -11.26 9.34 -3.65
N ILE A 71 -12.11 8.48 -4.19
CA ILE A 71 -13.55 8.77 -4.37
C ILE A 71 -14.21 8.98 -3.00
N GLY A 72 -13.84 8.19 -2.02
CA GLY A 72 -14.32 8.27 -0.64
C GLY A 72 -14.05 9.59 0.04
N ALA A 73 -13.02 10.33 -0.39
CA ALA A 73 -12.78 11.68 0.11
C ALA A 73 -14.02 12.60 -0.07
N PHE A 74 -14.79 12.36 -1.12
CA PHE A 74 -15.94 13.19 -1.50
C PHE A 74 -17.29 12.50 -1.27
N ALA A 75 -17.29 11.24 -0.85
CA ALA A 75 -18.51 10.46 -0.60
C ALA A 75 -19.02 10.62 0.83
N GLY A 76 -20.30 10.37 1.02
CA GLY A 76 -20.89 10.20 2.36
C GLY A 76 -20.53 8.84 2.93
N TRP A 77 -19.93 8.82 4.10
CA TRP A 77 -19.48 7.60 4.77
C TRP A 77 -20.52 7.06 5.77
N ILE A 78 -21.26 7.95 6.38
CA ILE A 78 -22.22 7.62 7.43
C ILE A 78 -23.54 8.29 7.09
N ALA A 79 -24.64 7.56 7.21
CA ALA A 79 -25.98 8.08 7.10
C ALA A 79 -26.66 8.11 8.47
N VAL A 80 -27.48 9.13 8.72
CA VAL A 80 -28.28 9.27 9.94
C VAL A 80 -29.76 9.38 9.57
N GLY A 81 -30.57 8.54 10.19
CA GLY A 81 -32.01 8.52 9.96
C GLY A 81 -32.43 7.74 8.72
N PHE A 82 -33.76 7.65 8.50
CA PHE A 82 -34.32 6.97 7.35
C PHE A 82 -34.34 7.91 6.13
N GLY A 83 -33.76 7.44 5.02
CA GLY A 83 -33.83 8.11 3.71
C GLY A 83 -32.67 9.06 3.41
N ASP A 84 -31.48 8.84 3.99
CA ASP A 84 -30.25 9.60 3.73
C ASP A 84 -30.41 11.14 3.88
N ILE A 85 -31.26 11.55 4.84
CA ILE A 85 -31.52 12.97 5.10
C ILE A 85 -30.25 13.69 5.55
N LEU A 86 -29.42 13.00 6.33
CA LEU A 86 -28.15 13.51 6.81
C LEU A 86 -27.04 12.51 6.48
N SER A 87 -26.01 12.97 5.81
CA SER A 87 -24.82 12.17 5.54
C SER A 87 -23.55 12.89 5.98
N ALA A 88 -22.64 12.14 6.61
CA ALA A 88 -21.35 12.61 7.02
C ALA A 88 -20.25 12.04 6.12
N GLY A 89 -19.40 12.92 5.63
CA GLY A 89 -18.19 12.56 4.87
C GLY A 89 -16.93 13.17 5.48
N PRO A 90 -15.74 12.86 4.93
CA PRO A 90 -14.48 13.36 5.47
C PRO A 90 -14.40 14.89 5.55
N PHE A 91 -15.02 15.62 4.63
CA PHE A 91 -14.92 17.07 4.56
C PHE A 91 -16.12 17.83 5.15
N GLY A 92 -17.15 17.14 5.64
CA GLY A 92 -18.28 17.80 6.26
C GLY A 92 -19.57 16.97 6.27
N LEU A 93 -20.63 17.65 6.66
CA LEU A 93 -22.00 17.13 6.66
C LEU A 93 -22.75 17.60 5.43
N GLU A 94 -23.60 16.72 4.91
CA GLU A 94 -24.57 17.02 3.87
C GLU A 94 -25.97 16.72 4.39
N VAL A 95 -26.83 17.69 4.31
CA VAL A 95 -28.27 17.53 4.59
C VAL A 95 -29.03 17.56 3.27
N SER A 96 -29.82 16.53 3.01
CA SER A 96 -30.61 16.41 1.79
C SER A 96 -32.08 16.26 2.14
N ILE A 97 -32.90 17.26 1.78
CA ILE A 97 -34.35 17.26 2.05
C ILE A 97 -35.09 17.62 0.76
N PHE A 98 -36.00 16.76 0.32
CA PHE A 98 -36.83 16.97 -0.87
C PHE A 98 -36.05 17.35 -2.16
N GLY A 99 -34.85 16.79 -2.34
CA GLY A 99 -34.01 17.07 -3.52
C GLY A 99 -33.16 18.35 -3.42
N PHE A 100 -33.22 19.08 -2.31
CA PHE A 100 -32.28 20.16 -1.99
C PHE A 100 -31.20 19.60 -1.07
N SER A 101 -29.92 19.82 -1.43
CA SER A 101 -28.81 19.45 -0.57
C SER A 101 -28.01 20.68 -0.16
N ALA A 102 -27.65 20.74 1.12
CA ALA A 102 -26.75 21.73 1.68
C ALA A 102 -25.56 21.01 2.31
N LYS A 103 -24.33 21.46 1.99
CA LYS A 103 -23.10 20.94 2.54
C LYS A 103 -22.46 21.98 3.45
N SER A 104 -21.98 21.55 4.63
CA SER A 104 -21.20 22.37 5.53
C SER A 104 -19.92 21.62 5.92
N GLY A 105 -18.78 22.31 5.83
CA GLY A 105 -17.50 21.78 6.25
C GLY A 105 -17.37 21.74 7.78
N TRP A 106 -16.55 20.84 8.32
CA TRP A 106 -16.37 20.64 9.75
C TRP A 106 -15.93 21.92 10.49
N PHE A 107 -15.17 22.79 9.86
CA PHE A 107 -14.73 24.05 10.45
C PHE A 107 -15.87 25.03 10.69
N ASN A 108 -16.92 24.96 9.89
CA ASN A 108 -18.08 25.86 10.07
C ASN A 108 -18.95 25.46 11.28
N PHE A 109 -18.84 24.20 11.73
CA PHE A 109 -19.58 23.68 12.88
C PHE A 109 -19.00 24.13 14.24
N PHE A 110 -17.81 24.73 14.30
CA PHE A 110 -17.24 25.15 15.58
C PHE A 110 -18.07 26.20 16.33
N GLU A 111 -18.80 27.01 15.59
CA GLU A 111 -19.67 28.02 16.18
C GLU A 111 -21.00 27.44 16.67
N GLU A 112 -21.48 26.36 16.03
CA GLU A 112 -22.77 25.73 16.31
C GLU A 112 -22.65 24.54 17.27
N ASP A 113 -21.73 23.62 16.99
CA ASP A 113 -21.44 22.43 17.79
C ASP A 113 -19.94 22.11 17.73
N SER A 114 -19.18 22.64 18.67
CA SER A 114 -17.74 22.46 18.79
C SER A 114 -17.35 20.97 19.00
N PHE A 115 -18.22 20.19 19.65
CA PHE A 115 -17.96 18.80 19.93
C PHE A 115 -18.03 17.96 18.64
N LEU A 116 -19.09 18.11 17.86
CA LEU A 116 -19.25 17.43 16.58
C LEU A 116 -18.14 17.83 15.59
N ALA A 117 -17.81 19.13 15.54
CA ALA A 117 -16.72 19.64 14.73
C ALA A 117 -15.38 18.97 15.07
N PHE A 118 -15.10 18.74 16.34
CA PHE A 118 -13.88 18.07 16.79
C PHE A 118 -13.78 16.63 16.24
N PHE A 119 -14.84 15.83 16.33
CA PHE A 119 -14.88 14.47 15.78
C PHE A 119 -14.76 14.48 14.25
N GLY A 120 -15.44 15.41 13.60
CA GLY A 120 -15.36 15.57 12.15
C GLY A 120 -13.96 15.93 11.64
N ILE A 121 -13.25 16.78 12.38
CA ILE A 121 -11.87 17.14 12.02
C ILE A 121 -10.91 15.96 12.24
N ILE A 122 -11.07 15.19 13.32
CA ILE A 122 -10.26 13.98 13.53
C ILE A 122 -10.52 12.98 12.38
N PHE A 123 -11.79 12.78 12.02
CA PHE A 123 -12.15 11.93 10.89
C PHE A 123 -11.49 12.41 9.58
N MET A 124 -11.58 13.70 9.28
CA MET A 124 -10.95 14.31 8.11
C MET A 124 -9.44 14.07 8.10
N ILE A 125 -8.75 14.28 9.21
CA ILE A 125 -7.29 14.08 9.32
C ILE A 125 -6.94 12.60 9.06
N LEU A 126 -7.65 11.66 9.69
CA LEU A 126 -7.42 10.24 9.53
C LEU A 126 -7.65 9.79 8.07
N MET A 127 -8.65 10.36 7.40
CA MET A 127 -8.91 10.07 6.00
C MET A 127 -7.85 10.63 5.06
N ILE A 128 -7.34 11.83 5.32
CA ILE A 128 -6.23 12.39 4.56
C ILE A 128 -4.98 11.51 4.72
N ILE A 129 -4.69 11.10 5.96
CA ILE A 129 -3.57 10.16 6.22
C ILE A 129 -3.79 8.84 5.46
N ALA A 130 -4.98 8.26 5.51
CA ALA A 130 -5.29 7.02 4.80
C ALA A 130 -5.05 7.15 3.29
N ILE A 131 -5.48 8.26 2.67
CA ILE A 131 -5.28 8.52 1.24
C ILE A 131 -3.80 8.66 0.90
N VAL A 132 -3.05 9.48 1.66
CA VAL A 132 -1.61 9.70 1.43
C VAL A 132 -0.84 8.38 1.56
N VAL A 133 -1.12 7.61 2.60
CA VAL A 133 -0.46 6.33 2.84
C VAL A 133 -0.84 5.29 1.78
N GLN A 134 -2.09 5.30 1.29
CA GLN A 134 -2.52 4.42 0.20
C GLN A 134 -1.85 4.78 -1.13
N ILE A 135 -1.67 6.07 -1.41
CA ILE A 135 -0.89 6.51 -2.59
C ILE A 135 0.55 6.03 -2.49
N ALA A 136 1.19 6.20 -1.32
CA ALA A 136 2.54 5.68 -1.08
C ALA A 136 2.61 4.16 -1.28
N HIS A 137 1.62 3.42 -0.76
CA HIS A 137 1.51 1.98 -0.98
C HIS A 137 1.48 1.60 -2.46
N LEU A 138 0.66 2.29 -3.26
CA LEU A 138 0.57 2.04 -4.70
C LEU A 138 1.89 2.37 -5.42
N VAL A 139 2.56 3.46 -5.02
CA VAL A 139 3.87 3.83 -5.56
C VAL A 139 4.89 2.74 -5.26
N PHE A 140 4.97 2.24 -4.03
CA PHE A 140 5.88 1.15 -3.67
C PHE A 140 5.64 -0.10 -4.52
N ARG A 141 4.38 -0.47 -4.74
CA ARG A 141 4.03 -1.62 -5.59
C ARG A 141 4.43 -1.42 -7.05
N VAL A 142 4.25 -0.21 -7.59
CA VAL A 142 4.67 0.11 -8.96
C VAL A 142 6.19 0.05 -9.09
N VAL A 143 6.93 0.60 -8.13
CA VAL A 143 8.41 0.56 -8.12
C VAL A 143 8.91 -0.88 -8.10
N ILE A 144 8.40 -1.72 -7.20
CA ILE A 144 8.75 -3.15 -7.12
C ILE A 144 8.43 -3.87 -8.44
N HIS A 145 7.23 -3.65 -9.01
CA HIS A 145 6.85 -4.28 -10.26
C HIS A 145 7.74 -3.85 -11.45
N MET A 146 8.13 -2.58 -11.50
CA MET A 146 9.02 -2.07 -12.55
C MET A 146 10.45 -2.60 -12.40
N GLU A 147 10.93 -2.78 -11.16
CA GLU A 147 12.21 -3.42 -10.87
C GLU A 147 12.20 -4.89 -11.28
N ASP A 148 11.20 -5.65 -10.85
CA ASP A 148 11.05 -7.08 -11.19
C ASP A 148 10.96 -7.31 -12.71
N SER A 149 10.35 -6.37 -13.44
CA SER A 149 10.26 -6.44 -14.91
C SER A 149 11.50 -5.90 -15.63
N GLY A 150 12.52 -5.42 -14.91
CA GLY A 150 13.76 -4.89 -15.47
C GLY A 150 13.60 -3.53 -16.19
N ASN A 151 12.45 -2.85 -16.00
CA ASN A 151 12.18 -1.54 -16.60
C ASN A 151 12.74 -0.38 -15.78
N LEU A 152 13.08 -0.62 -14.52
CA LEU A 152 13.62 0.37 -13.59
C LEU A 152 14.73 -0.29 -12.76
N GLU A 153 15.89 0.32 -12.73
CA GLU A 153 16.97 -0.06 -11.82
C GLU A 153 16.92 0.89 -10.61
N VAL A 154 16.51 0.38 -9.48
CA VAL A 154 16.56 1.12 -8.20
C VAL A 154 17.69 0.59 -7.34
N GLY A 155 18.28 1.48 -6.53
CA GLY A 155 19.31 1.04 -5.59
C GLY A 155 18.74 0.05 -4.57
N VAL A 156 19.58 -0.89 -4.13
CA VAL A 156 19.21 -1.98 -3.19
C VAL A 156 18.49 -1.46 -1.96
N ASP A 157 18.96 -0.33 -1.39
CA ASP A 157 18.34 0.29 -0.20
C ASP A 157 16.91 0.78 -0.47
N MET A 158 16.65 1.33 -1.66
CA MET A 158 15.31 1.80 -2.05
C MET A 158 14.38 0.61 -2.27
N ALA A 159 14.82 -0.42 -3.00
CA ALA A 159 14.05 -1.64 -3.20
C ALA A 159 13.66 -2.27 -1.85
N TYR A 160 14.62 -2.47 -0.97
CA TYR A 160 14.39 -3.01 0.37
C TYR A 160 13.39 -2.16 1.17
N SER A 161 13.49 -0.83 1.10
CA SER A 161 12.55 0.08 1.76
C SER A 161 11.14 -0.08 1.21
N CYS A 162 10.97 -0.14 -0.12
CA CYS A 162 9.66 -0.35 -0.76
C CYS A 162 9.04 -1.69 -0.32
N TYR A 163 9.82 -2.77 -0.26
CA TYR A 163 9.37 -4.08 0.21
C TYR A 163 8.91 -4.04 1.67
N THR A 164 9.69 -3.42 2.55
CA THR A 164 9.39 -3.35 3.98
C THR A 164 8.16 -2.49 4.26
N TYR A 165 8.07 -1.31 3.63
CA TYR A 165 7.02 -0.35 3.94
C TYR A 165 5.69 -0.65 3.24
N ARG A 166 5.63 -1.47 2.18
CA ARG A 166 4.36 -1.82 1.52
C ARG A 166 3.35 -2.47 2.47
N TRP A 167 3.80 -3.32 3.41
CA TRP A 167 2.93 -3.93 4.41
C TRP A 167 2.40 -2.89 5.41
N HIS A 168 3.29 -2.06 5.95
CA HIS A 168 2.93 -1.04 6.93
C HIS A 168 1.95 0.00 6.34
N THR A 169 2.15 0.39 5.10
CA THR A 169 1.26 1.34 4.42
C THR A 169 -0.12 0.74 4.15
N SER A 170 -0.21 -0.52 3.74
CA SER A 170 -1.50 -1.20 3.57
C SER A 170 -2.27 -1.29 4.89
N LEU A 171 -1.59 -1.69 5.98
CA LEU A 171 -2.18 -1.75 7.31
C LEU A 171 -2.63 -0.35 7.80
N ALA A 172 -1.78 0.66 7.64
CA ALA A 172 -2.06 2.02 8.10
C ALA A 172 -3.28 2.62 7.38
N ALA A 173 -3.43 2.41 6.06
CA ALA A 173 -4.59 2.86 5.32
C ALA A 173 -5.89 2.21 5.84
N LEU A 174 -5.87 0.90 6.10
CA LEU A 174 -7.01 0.19 6.68
C LEU A 174 -7.34 0.72 8.09
N VAL A 175 -6.35 0.80 8.97
CA VAL A 175 -6.54 1.23 10.36
C VAL A 175 -7.07 2.67 10.41
N CYS A 176 -6.49 3.60 9.66
CA CYS A 176 -6.96 4.99 9.63
C CYS A 176 -8.39 5.10 9.12
N SER A 177 -8.77 4.31 8.11
CA SER A 177 -10.14 4.32 7.58
C SER A 177 -11.15 3.77 8.59
N VAL A 178 -10.85 2.65 9.26
CA VAL A 178 -11.73 2.04 10.25
C VAL A 178 -11.85 2.91 11.50
N VAL A 179 -10.73 3.40 12.04
CA VAL A 179 -10.73 4.27 13.22
C VAL A 179 -11.45 5.58 12.92
N GLY A 180 -11.21 6.17 11.75
CA GLY A 180 -11.91 7.37 11.30
C GLY A 180 -13.42 7.17 11.26
N LEU A 181 -13.88 6.06 10.69
CA LEU A 181 -15.30 5.73 10.64
C LEU A 181 -15.90 5.61 12.05
N ILE A 182 -15.26 4.86 12.95
CA ILE A 182 -15.71 4.66 14.32
C ILE A 182 -15.77 6.00 15.09
N VAL A 183 -14.73 6.83 14.98
CA VAL A 183 -14.66 8.14 15.61
C VAL A 183 -15.82 9.01 15.16
N MET A 184 -16.11 9.04 13.86
CA MET A 184 -17.20 9.84 13.34
C MET A 184 -18.58 9.30 13.74
N GLU A 185 -18.77 7.96 13.77
CA GLU A 185 -20.02 7.36 14.26
C GLU A 185 -20.31 7.75 15.72
N ILE A 186 -19.28 7.73 16.58
CA ILE A 186 -19.40 8.15 17.97
C ILE A 186 -19.81 9.63 18.04
N GLY A 187 -19.14 10.50 17.25
CA GLY A 187 -19.47 11.93 17.21
C GLY A 187 -20.92 12.19 16.79
N LEU A 188 -21.39 11.50 15.76
CA LEU A 188 -22.78 11.60 15.26
C LEU A 188 -23.80 11.01 16.24
N LEU A 189 -23.49 9.91 16.91
CA LEU A 189 -24.36 9.32 17.91
C LEU A 189 -24.58 10.29 19.10
N ILE A 190 -23.56 11.01 19.51
CA ILE A 190 -23.65 11.99 20.59
C ILE A 190 -24.36 13.26 20.12
N GLY A 191 -24.02 13.79 18.93
CA GLY A 191 -24.60 15.03 18.42
C GLY A 191 -26.00 14.89 17.85
N PHE A 192 -26.33 13.78 17.21
CA PHE A 192 -27.57 13.57 16.45
C PHE A 192 -28.32 12.29 16.83
N GLY A 193 -27.97 11.62 17.93
CA GLY A 193 -28.61 10.35 18.32
C GLY A 193 -30.12 10.43 18.54
N GLU A 194 -30.65 11.62 18.82
CA GLU A 194 -32.11 11.87 18.93
C GLU A 194 -32.82 11.78 17.58
N PHE A 195 -32.14 12.02 16.47
CA PHE A 195 -32.70 11.98 15.11
C PHE A 195 -32.60 10.62 14.45
N GLY A 196 -31.89 9.68 15.05
CA GLY A 196 -31.73 8.31 14.56
C GLY A 196 -30.33 7.76 14.82
N PHE A 197 -30.17 6.46 14.63
CA PHE A 197 -28.90 5.81 14.81
C PHE A 197 -28.01 6.04 13.56
N PRO A 198 -26.75 6.49 13.71
CA PRO A 198 -25.84 6.58 12.59
C PRO A 198 -25.39 5.17 12.16
N PHE A 199 -25.27 4.93 10.86
CA PHE A 199 -24.72 3.70 10.32
C PHE A 199 -23.86 3.96 9.11
N PRO A 200 -22.83 3.10 8.88
CA PRO A 200 -21.94 3.24 7.75
C PRO A 200 -22.74 3.09 6.44
N SER A 201 -22.43 3.94 5.49
CA SER A 201 -23.00 3.84 4.14
C SER A 201 -22.55 2.55 3.46
N LEU A 202 -23.30 2.08 2.47
CA LEU A 202 -22.91 0.92 1.66
C LEU A 202 -21.51 1.13 1.02
N PHE A 203 -21.21 2.38 0.63
CA PHE A 203 -19.91 2.73 0.09
C PHE A 203 -18.80 2.54 1.13
N ALA A 204 -18.97 3.02 2.36
CA ALA A 204 -17.97 2.86 3.43
C ALA A 204 -17.74 1.38 3.76
N VAL A 205 -18.82 0.59 3.87
CA VAL A 205 -18.71 -0.87 4.09
C VAL A 205 -17.94 -1.54 2.94
N ALA A 206 -18.29 -1.24 1.68
CA ALA A 206 -17.61 -1.81 0.52
C ALA A 206 -16.12 -1.44 0.50
N LEU A 207 -15.77 -0.19 0.80
CA LEU A 207 -14.39 0.26 0.88
C LEU A 207 -13.60 -0.49 1.97
N ILE A 208 -14.15 -0.62 3.18
CA ILE A 208 -13.49 -1.36 4.26
C ILE A 208 -13.27 -2.83 3.87
N VAL A 209 -14.25 -3.47 3.23
CA VAL A 209 -14.11 -4.86 2.72
C VAL A 209 -12.98 -4.96 1.70
N VAL A 210 -12.88 -4.00 0.77
CA VAL A 210 -11.79 -3.96 -0.22
C VAL A 210 -10.43 -3.77 0.46
N LEU A 211 -10.31 -2.87 1.44
CA LEU A 211 -9.07 -2.64 2.18
C LEU A 211 -8.64 -3.86 3.02
N ILE A 212 -9.61 -4.57 3.62
CA ILE A 212 -9.34 -5.85 4.30
C ILE A 212 -8.83 -6.89 3.30
N GLY A 213 -9.52 -7.04 2.17
CA GLY A 213 -9.09 -7.93 1.10
C GLY A 213 -7.68 -7.62 0.59
N GLN A 214 -7.37 -6.34 0.40
CA GLN A 214 -6.05 -5.84 0.04
C GLN A 214 -4.98 -6.25 1.08
N PHE A 215 -5.27 -6.07 2.37
CA PHE A 215 -4.36 -6.44 3.45
C PHE A 215 -4.16 -7.96 3.54
N ILE A 216 -5.22 -8.77 3.35
CA ILE A 216 -5.12 -10.23 3.29
C ILE A 216 -4.24 -10.66 2.10
N MET A 217 -4.46 -10.12 0.91
CA MET A 217 -3.67 -10.44 -0.28
C MET A 217 -2.19 -10.07 -0.09
N MET A 218 -1.90 -8.96 0.59
CA MET A 218 -0.53 -8.58 0.94
C MET A 218 0.15 -9.63 1.82
N ASN A 219 -0.55 -10.18 2.83
CA ASN A 219 0.00 -11.23 3.69
C ASN A 219 0.18 -12.56 2.92
N VAL A 220 -0.69 -12.86 1.97
CA VAL A 220 -0.55 -14.04 1.09
C VAL A 220 0.67 -13.90 0.17
N GLU A 221 0.90 -12.72 -0.38
CA GLU A 221 2.10 -12.44 -1.19
C GLU A 221 3.38 -12.64 -0.37
N LEU A 222 3.45 -12.04 0.82
CA LEU A 222 4.61 -12.16 1.72
C LEU A 222 4.86 -13.60 2.19
N ALA A 223 3.84 -14.44 2.31
CA ALA A 223 4.00 -15.84 2.69
C ALA A 223 4.52 -16.72 1.54
N ASN A 224 4.46 -16.25 0.29
CA ASN A 224 4.88 -16.97 -0.90
C ASN A 224 6.21 -16.44 -1.51
N GLU A 225 6.79 -15.39 -0.93
CA GLU A 225 8.12 -14.86 -1.24
C GLU A 225 9.22 -15.56 -0.40
#